data_f816d8a9b44894eaa4cc4868f51ba0a1
#
_entry.id   f816d8a9b44894eaa4cc4868f51ba0a1
#
_cell.length_a   1.000
_cell.length_b   1.000
_cell.length_c   1.000
_cell.angle_alpha   90.00
_cell.angle_beta   90.00
_cell.angle_gamma   90.00
#
_symmetry.space_group_name_H-M   'P 1'
#
loop_
_entity.id
_entity.type
_entity.pdbx_description
1 polymer ?
#
loop_
_entity_poly.entity_id
_entity_poly.type
_entity_poly.pdbx_seq_one_letter_code
_entity_poly.pdbx_strand_id
1 'polypeptide(L)'
;MKRLIFLCVAIAAFFATVNAQNVQTLSFEKHNQWMLSGRYIAPVGVGVEAIYGRQFNPIVFLGVGFGFDVYFNYVGKSSAGWTDNDGNYHYEEYGPWQTCTYIPVYADLQLNFSRKPAPMFAEIKLGLGMGQLHPEGLCVQAGLALGKRFMLKNNHLLNVKIGADFARGPWHAYMPLYLSVGYQF
;
A
#
# COMPACT_ATOMS: atom_id res chain seq x y z
N MET A 1 18.79 -16.87 5.77
CA MET A 1 17.74 -17.46 6.62
C MET A 1 17.72 -16.91 8.05
N LYS A 2 18.82 -16.86 8.82
CA LYS A 2 18.82 -16.35 10.23
C LYS A 2 18.30 -14.91 10.37
N ARG A 3 18.62 -13.99 9.44
CA ARG A 3 18.15 -12.59 9.47
C ARG A 3 16.65 -12.45 9.24
N LEU A 4 16.06 -13.32 8.42
CA LEU A 4 14.61 -13.32 8.16
C LEU A 4 13.82 -13.79 9.41
N ILE A 5 14.34 -14.84 10.09
CA ILE A 5 13.76 -15.34 11.34
C ILE A 5 13.83 -14.27 12.43
N PHE A 6 14.94 -13.54 12.54
CA PHE A 6 15.09 -12.46 13.51
C PHE A 6 14.08 -11.32 13.25
N LEU A 7 13.86 -10.98 11.99
CA LEU A 7 12.86 -9.97 11.60
C LEU A 7 11.44 -10.43 11.94
N CYS A 8 11.10 -11.68 11.66
CA CYS A 8 9.79 -12.26 12.01
C CYS A 8 9.57 -12.32 13.54
N VAL A 9 10.60 -12.68 14.30
CA VAL A 9 10.54 -12.72 15.77
C VAL A 9 10.44 -11.31 16.35
N ALA A 10 11.17 -10.33 15.83
CA ALA A 10 11.08 -8.93 16.23
C ALA A 10 9.69 -8.35 15.94
N ILE A 11 9.12 -8.64 14.78
CA ILE A 11 7.75 -8.26 14.42
C ILE A 11 6.74 -8.94 15.35
N ALA A 12 6.88 -10.23 15.63
CA ALA A 12 5.99 -10.97 16.55
C ALA A 12 6.10 -10.46 17.97
N ALA A 13 7.32 -10.17 18.49
CA ALA A 13 7.54 -9.59 19.82
C ALA A 13 6.97 -8.17 19.91
N PHE A 14 7.10 -7.36 18.87
CA PHE A 14 6.50 -6.03 18.79
C PHE A 14 4.97 -6.09 18.89
N PHE A 15 4.34 -7.08 18.24
CA PHE A 15 2.90 -7.29 18.34
C PHE A 15 2.45 -7.86 19.69
N ALA A 16 3.28 -8.65 20.38
CA ALA A 16 2.97 -9.22 21.69
C ALA A 16 2.99 -8.17 22.83
N THR A 17 3.92 -7.22 22.78
CA THR A 17 4.06 -6.19 23.84
C THR A 17 2.95 -5.13 23.82
N VAL A 18 2.22 -4.98 22.73
CA VAL A 18 1.16 -3.97 22.58
C VAL A 18 -0.20 -4.42 23.17
N ASN A 19 -0.36 -5.68 23.56
CA ASN A 19 -1.62 -6.20 24.08
C ASN A 19 -1.94 -5.84 25.55
N ALA A 20 -1.08 -5.12 26.24
CA ALA A 20 -1.21 -4.84 27.68
C ALA A 20 -1.88 -3.51 28.02
N GLN A 21 -2.41 -2.76 27.07
CA GLN A 21 -3.09 -1.51 27.38
C GLN A 21 -4.54 -1.74 27.82
N ASN A 22 -4.89 -1.24 28.98
CA ASN A 22 -6.21 -1.30 29.59
C ASN A 22 -7.30 -0.79 28.63
N VAL A 23 -8.31 -1.64 28.42
CA VAL A 23 -9.43 -1.40 27.51
C VAL A 23 -10.50 -0.60 28.23
N GLN A 24 -10.58 0.69 27.97
CA GLN A 24 -11.84 1.41 28.10
C GLN A 24 -12.71 1.08 26.91
N THR A 25 -13.84 0.43 27.12
CA THR A 25 -14.90 0.27 26.11
C THR A 25 -15.56 1.62 25.93
N LEU A 26 -15.01 2.44 25.01
CA LEU A 26 -15.66 3.65 24.55
C LEU A 26 -16.91 3.27 23.75
N SER A 27 -18.02 3.95 24.01
CA SER A 27 -19.21 3.86 23.16
C SER A 27 -18.80 4.20 21.73
N PHE A 28 -19.06 3.28 20.81
CA PHE A 28 -18.71 3.48 19.41
C PHE A 28 -19.72 4.40 18.74
N GLU A 29 -19.26 5.51 18.18
CA GLU A 29 -20.03 6.37 17.28
C GLU A 29 -19.52 6.23 15.85
N LYS A 30 -20.47 6.14 14.91
CA LYS A 30 -20.14 6.16 13.47
C LYS A 30 -19.57 7.53 13.12
N HIS A 31 -18.38 7.58 12.60
CA HIS A 31 -17.72 8.83 12.24
C HIS A 31 -16.96 8.72 10.92
N ASN A 32 -16.83 9.86 10.27
CA ASN A 32 -15.97 9.99 9.11
C ASN A 32 -14.56 10.29 9.59
N GLN A 33 -13.57 9.83 8.84
CA GLN A 33 -12.18 10.02 9.19
C GLN A 33 -11.30 10.16 7.94
N TRP A 34 -10.23 10.90 8.12
CA TRP A 34 -9.15 11.03 7.14
C TRP A 34 -7.93 10.24 7.61
N MET A 35 -7.21 9.69 6.65
CA MET A 35 -5.92 9.08 6.88
C MET A 35 -4.95 9.60 5.82
N LEU A 36 -3.82 10.13 6.28
CA LEU A 36 -2.71 10.54 5.42
C LEU A 36 -1.50 9.67 5.75
N SER A 37 -0.86 9.09 4.76
CA SER A 37 0.29 8.21 4.97
C SER A 37 1.39 8.42 3.94
N GLY A 38 2.64 8.23 4.42
CA GLY A 38 3.80 8.02 3.57
C GLY A 38 4.06 6.53 3.41
N ARG A 39 4.52 6.10 2.24
CA ARG A 39 4.85 4.71 1.93
C ARG A 39 6.28 4.60 1.39
N TYR A 40 7.00 3.61 1.89
CA TYR A 40 8.19 3.09 1.23
C TYR A 40 7.80 1.87 0.42
N ILE A 41 8.16 1.85 -0.86
CA ILE A 41 7.77 0.82 -1.82
C ILE A 41 9.04 0.09 -2.24
N ALA A 42 9.10 -1.20 -1.91
CA ALA A 42 10.29 -1.98 -2.18
C ALA A 42 10.36 -2.40 -3.67
N PRO A 43 11.57 -2.42 -4.29
CA PRO A 43 12.84 -2.09 -3.64
C PRO A 43 13.18 -0.59 -3.62
N VAL A 44 12.62 0.23 -4.49
CA VAL A 44 13.11 1.61 -4.74
C VAL A 44 11.98 2.56 -5.11
N GLY A 45 11.01 2.72 -4.25
CA GLY A 45 9.93 3.67 -4.44
C GLY A 45 9.50 4.35 -3.15
N VAL A 46 8.88 5.49 -3.29
CA VAL A 46 8.21 6.21 -2.21
C VAL A 46 6.85 6.67 -2.70
N GLY A 47 5.92 6.86 -1.79
CA GLY A 47 4.61 7.38 -2.13
C GLY A 47 3.94 8.07 -0.97
N VAL A 48 2.88 8.77 -1.29
CA VAL A 48 1.93 9.34 -0.34
C VAL A 48 0.54 8.83 -0.66
N GLU A 49 -0.29 8.73 0.36
CA GLU A 49 -1.63 8.18 0.25
C GLU A 49 -2.57 8.99 1.13
N ALA A 50 -3.73 9.34 0.60
CA ALA A 50 -4.83 9.93 1.36
C ALA A 50 -6.06 9.02 1.23
N ILE A 51 -6.68 8.70 2.35
CA ILE A 51 -7.91 7.91 2.41
C ILE A 51 -8.95 8.70 3.19
N TYR A 52 -10.14 8.80 2.63
CA TYR A 52 -11.32 9.34 3.29
C TYR A 52 -12.40 8.28 3.35
N GLY A 53 -13.00 8.10 4.52
CA GLY A 53 -14.04 7.09 4.64
C GLY A 53 -14.80 7.17 5.95
N ARG A 54 -15.61 6.15 6.20
CA ARG A 54 -16.48 6.04 7.35
C ARG A 54 -16.24 4.75 8.12
N GLN A 55 -16.09 4.89 9.42
CA GLN A 55 -16.12 3.76 10.35
C GLN A 55 -17.59 3.43 10.66
N PHE A 56 -18.07 2.28 10.17
CA PHE A 56 -19.48 1.87 10.34
C PHE A 56 -19.75 1.21 11.68
N ASN A 57 -18.76 0.49 12.19
CA ASN A 57 -18.77 -0.17 13.48
C ASN A 57 -17.31 -0.37 13.94
N PRO A 58 -17.04 -0.84 15.15
CA PRO A 58 -15.66 -1.01 15.62
C PRO A 58 -14.76 -1.91 14.75
N ILE A 59 -15.37 -2.73 13.88
CA ILE A 59 -14.65 -3.72 13.06
C ILE A 59 -14.49 -3.22 11.62
N VAL A 60 -15.48 -2.53 11.04
CA VAL A 60 -15.55 -2.25 9.60
C VAL A 60 -15.39 -0.77 9.31
N PHE A 61 -14.38 -0.42 8.53
CA PHE A 61 -14.20 0.87 7.87
C PHE A 61 -14.29 0.68 6.36
N LEU A 62 -14.93 1.62 5.68
CA LEU A 62 -15.00 1.70 4.22
C LEU A 62 -14.69 3.12 3.77
N GLY A 63 -13.83 3.25 2.79
CA GLY A 63 -13.36 4.53 2.28
C GLY A 63 -13.01 4.50 0.81
N VAL A 64 -12.57 5.64 0.35
CA VAL A 64 -11.93 5.85 -0.95
C VAL A 64 -10.53 6.40 -0.72
N GLY A 65 -9.57 5.92 -1.48
CA GLY A 65 -8.18 6.32 -1.38
C GLY A 65 -7.65 6.84 -2.70
N PHE A 66 -6.70 7.74 -2.57
CA PHE A 66 -5.91 8.30 -3.65
C PHE A 66 -4.44 8.27 -3.25
N GLY A 67 -3.58 7.87 -4.16
CA GLY A 67 -2.13 7.81 -3.93
C GLY A 67 -1.34 8.51 -5.03
N PHE A 68 -0.09 8.81 -4.70
CA PHE A 68 0.91 9.24 -5.66
C PHE A 68 2.23 8.54 -5.31
N ASP A 69 2.69 7.67 -6.20
CA ASP A 69 3.89 6.87 -6.03
C ASP A 69 4.95 7.26 -7.05
N VAL A 70 6.18 7.25 -6.61
CA VAL A 70 7.37 7.51 -7.42
C VAL A 70 8.31 6.31 -7.27
N TYR A 71 8.65 5.70 -8.37
CA TYR A 71 9.58 4.57 -8.45
C TYR A 71 10.89 5.08 -9.04
N PHE A 72 11.98 4.91 -8.30
CA PHE A 72 13.32 5.28 -8.74
C PHE A 72 13.99 4.06 -9.35
N ASN A 73 14.73 4.27 -10.42
CA ASN A 73 15.53 3.21 -11.04
C ASN A 73 14.69 1.99 -11.51
N TYR A 74 13.45 2.22 -11.91
CA TYR A 74 12.67 1.19 -12.52
C TYR A 74 13.25 0.88 -13.91
N VAL A 75 14.02 -0.18 -14.00
CA VAL A 75 14.48 -0.72 -15.28
C VAL A 75 13.35 -1.57 -15.84
N GLY A 76 12.48 -0.96 -16.62
CA GLY A 76 11.64 -1.70 -17.52
C GLY A 76 12.52 -2.30 -18.61
N LYS A 77 13.15 -3.44 -18.35
CA LYS A 77 13.68 -4.26 -19.45
C LYS A 77 12.50 -4.83 -20.22
N SER A 78 11.88 -4.02 -21.02
CA SER A 78 11.11 -4.51 -22.14
C SER A 78 12.10 -4.81 -23.25
N SER A 79 12.55 -6.03 -23.32
CA SER A 79 13.24 -6.55 -24.49
C SER A 79 12.19 -6.81 -25.58
N ALA A 80 11.68 -5.76 -26.20
CA ALA A 80 10.94 -5.89 -27.42
C ALA A 80 11.95 -5.94 -28.56
N GLY A 81 12.39 -7.13 -28.87
CA GLY A 81 13.06 -7.36 -30.12
C GLY A 81 12.02 -7.57 -31.22
N TRP A 82 12.11 -6.86 -32.32
CA TRP A 82 11.33 -7.15 -33.53
C TRP A 82 12.27 -7.43 -34.68
N THR A 83 11.82 -8.26 -35.62
CA THR A 83 12.51 -8.52 -36.87
C THR A 83 11.85 -7.68 -37.93
N ASP A 84 12.64 -6.88 -38.67
CA ASP A 84 12.13 -6.13 -39.80
C ASP A 84 11.82 -7.03 -41.00
N ASN A 85 11.26 -6.45 -42.07
CA ASN A 85 10.90 -7.18 -43.30
C ASN A 85 12.11 -7.75 -44.05
N ASP A 86 13.32 -7.28 -43.75
CA ASP A 86 14.58 -7.73 -44.34
C ASP A 86 15.26 -8.82 -43.51
N GLY A 87 14.63 -9.24 -42.39
CA GLY A 87 15.13 -10.30 -41.52
C GLY A 87 16.13 -9.85 -40.47
N ASN A 88 16.37 -8.54 -40.30
CA ASN A 88 17.28 -8.02 -39.29
C ASN A 88 16.57 -7.94 -37.96
N TYR A 89 17.23 -8.43 -36.91
CA TYR A 89 16.73 -8.36 -35.51
C TYR A 89 17.12 -7.01 -34.92
N HIS A 90 16.12 -6.21 -34.56
CA HIS A 90 16.30 -4.94 -33.84
C HIS A 90 16.07 -5.14 -32.37
N TYR A 91 17.01 -4.65 -31.58
CA TYR A 91 16.96 -4.68 -30.13
C TYR A 91 16.98 -3.23 -29.61
N GLU A 92 15.88 -2.77 -29.05
CA GLU A 92 15.87 -1.50 -28.33
C GLU A 92 16.25 -1.74 -26.86
N GLU A 93 17.43 -1.33 -26.48
CA GLU A 93 17.83 -1.18 -25.09
C GLU A 93 17.26 0.13 -24.58
N TYR A 94 16.16 0.06 -23.86
CA TYR A 94 15.67 1.24 -23.13
C TYR A 94 16.68 1.61 -22.04
N GLY A 95 17.11 2.88 -22.09
CA GLY A 95 18.20 3.43 -21.32
C GLY A 95 18.06 3.25 -19.82
N PRO A 96 19.18 3.34 -19.09
CA PRO A 96 19.24 3.12 -17.66
C PRO A 96 18.48 4.23 -16.92
N TRP A 97 17.77 3.86 -15.86
CA TRP A 97 17.34 4.75 -14.78
C TRP A 97 16.21 5.73 -15.15
N GLN A 98 15.02 5.25 -15.34
CA GLN A 98 13.82 6.11 -15.44
C GLN A 98 13.08 6.18 -14.10
N THR A 99 12.74 7.39 -13.69
CA THR A 99 11.80 7.63 -12.60
C THR A 99 10.39 7.49 -13.17
N CYS A 100 9.61 6.57 -12.64
CA CYS A 100 8.22 6.35 -13.05
C CYS A 100 7.26 6.81 -11.98
N THR A 101 6.17 7.42 -12.38
CA THR A 101 5.09 7.83 -11.48
C THR A 101 3.88 6.92 -11.64
N TYR A 102 3.11 6.76 -10.56
CA TYR A 102 1.89 5.98 -10.54
C TYR A 102 0.86 6.63 -9.63
N ILE A 103 -0.37 6.74 -10.10
CA ILE A 103 -1.48 7.38 -9.40
C ILE A 103 -2.61 6.37 -9.23
N PRO A 104 -2.71 5.71 -8.06
CA PRO A 104 -3.81 4.84 -7.73
C PRO A 104 -5.02 5.61 -7.19
N VAL A 105 -6.23 5.16 -7.58
CA VAL A 105 -7.52 5.55 -7.00
C VAL A 105 -8.29 4.27 -6.69
N TYR A 106 -8.75 4.10 -5.46
CA TYR A 106 -9.30 2.82 -5.02
C TYR A 106 -10.37 2.96 -3.93
N ALA A 107 -11.24 1.97 -3.85
CA ALA A 107 -12.05 1.70 -2.66
C ALA A 107 -11.17 0.98 -1.63
N ASP A 108 -11.31 1.36 -0.37
CA ASP A 108 -10.55 0.85 0.77
C ASP A 108 -11.49 0.22 1.80
N LEU A 109 -11.32 -1.06 2.07
CA LEU A 109 -12.01 -1.80 3.12
C LEU A 109 -11.00 -2.18 4.20
N GLN A 110 -11.22 -1.72 5.44
CA GLN A 110 -10.40 -2.13 6.58
C GLN A 110 -11.23 -2.91 7.59
N LEU A 111 -10.68 -4.04 8.01
CA LEU A 111 -11.28 -4.95 8.97
C LEU A 111 -10.42 -4.99 10.25
N ASN A 112 -10.93 -4.42 11.32
CA ASN A 112 -10.27 -4.43 12.62
C ASN A 112 -10.44 -5.79 13.30
N PHE A 113 -9.36 -6.37 13.84
CA PHE A 113 -9.41 -7.67 14.51
C PHE A 113 -9.91 -7.58 15.96
N SER A 114 -10.13 -6.39 16.46
CA SER A 114 -10.70 -6.20 17.79
C SER A 114 -11.49 -4.89 17.89
N ARG A 115 -12.33 -4.78 18.91
CA ARG A 115 -13.11 -3.57 19.21
C ARG A 115 -12.32 -2.55 20.03
N LYS A 116 -11.02 -2.75 20.24
CA LYS A 116 -10.15 -1.82 20.93
C LYS A 116 -9.96 -0.53 20.12
N PRO A 117 -9.69 0.60 20.78
CA PRO A 117 -9.49 1.88 20.05
C PRO A 117 -8.31 1.87 19.08
N ALA A 118 -7.27 1.08 19.37
CA ALA A 118 -6.08 0.95 18.53
C ALA A 118 -5.86 -0.52 18.10
N PRO A 119 -6.70 -1.06 17.20
CA PRO A 119 -6.66 -2.46 16.80
C PRO A 119 -5.53 -2.77 15.82
N MET A 120 -5.22 -4.04 15.64
CA MET A 120 -4.68 -4.55 14.40
C MET A 120 -5.80 -4.61 13.36
N PHE A 121 -5.45 -4.44 12.09
CA PHE A 121 -6.41 -4.47 10.99
C PHE A 121 -5.82 -5.12 9.75
N ALA A 122 -6.71 -5.69 8.93
CA ALA A 122 -6.45 -6.03 7.54
C ALA A 122 -7.05 -4.94 6.65
N GLU A 123 -6.41 -4.67 5.52
CA GLU A 123 -6.85 -3.72 4.51
C GLU A 123 -6.92 -4.40 3.16
N ILE A 124 -8.01 -4.14 2.43
CA ILE A 124 -8.24 -4.61 1.07
C ILE A 124 -8.50 -3.37 0.21
N LYS A 125 -7.75 -3.21 -0.86
CA LYS A 125 -7.89 -2.14 -1.84
C LYS A 125 -8.33 -2.71 -3.17
N LEU A 126 -9.28 -2.05 -3.84
CA LEU A 126 -9.69 -2.39 -5.21
C LEU A 126 -9.92 -1.09 -5.97
N GLY A 127 -9.31 -0.95 -7.15
CA GLY A 127 -9.40 0.29 -7.89
C GLY A 127 -8.72 0.28 -9.24
N LEU A 128 -8.36 1.46 -9.63
CA LEU A 128 -7.70 1.74 -10.91
C LEU A 128 -6.44 2.56 -10.64
N GLY A 129 -5.48 2.46 -11.53
CA GLY A 129 -4.28 3.26 -11.48
C GLY A 129 -3.85 3.72 -12.86
N MET A 130 -3.10 4.80 -12.90
CA MET A 130 -2.54 5.35 -14.12
C MET A 130 -1.15 5.91 -13.85
N GLY A 131 -0.34 6.02 -14.89
CA GLY A 131 0.99 6.63 -14.77
C GLY A 131 2.01 5.97 -15.69
N GLN A 132 3.24 6.45 -15.58
CA GLN A 132 4.35 5.97 -16.42
C GLN A 132 4.75 4.52 -16.15
N LEU A 133 4.39 3.98 -14.98
CA LEU A 133 4.59 2.56 -14.67
C LEU A 133 3.78 1.65 -15.62
N HIS A 134 2.67 2.17 -16.14
CA HIS A 134 1.81 1.51 -17.12
C HIS A 134 1.56 2.47 -18.28
N PRO A 135 2.50 2.58 -19.24
CA PRO A 135 2.42 3.51 -20.34
C PRO A 135 1.21 3.25 -21.27
N GLU A 136 0.61 2.07 -21.15
CA GLU A 136 -0.61 1.69 -21.88
C GLU A 136 -1.88 2.42 -21.33
N GLY A 137 -1.75 3.19 -20.26
CA GLY A 137 -2.84 3.98 -19.69
C GLY A 137 -3.40 3.41 -18.39
N LEU A 138 -4.70 3.12 -18.37
CA LEU A 138 -5.41 2.68 -17.16
C LEU A 138 -5.11 1.21 -16.83
N CYS A 139 -4.81 0.91 -15.59
CA CYS A 139 -4.66 -0.45 -15.09
C CYS A 139 -5.63 -0.75 -13.94
N VAL A 140 -5.95 -2.02 -13.74
CA VAL A 140 -6.70 -2.49 -12.56
C VAL A 140 -5.73 -2.68 -11.41
N GLN A 141 -6.14 -2.22 -10.22
CA GLN A 141 -5.36 -2.36 -9.00
C GLN A 141 -6.13 -3.14 -7.95
N ALA A 142 -5.41 -4.02 -7.25
CA ALA A 142 -5.85 -4.65 -6.01
C ALA A 142 -4.71 -4.58 -4.99
N GLY A 143 -5.04 -4.47 -3.71
CA GLY A 143 -4.03 -4.42 -2.66
C GLY A 143 -4.51 -5.14 -1.40
N LEU A 144 -3.54 -5.67 -0.66
CA LEU A 144 -3.75 -6.28 0.65
C LEU A 144 -2.70 -5.77 1.62
N ALA A 145 -3.11 -5.43 2.84
CA ALA A 145 -2.19 -5.06 3.90
C ALA A 145 -2.63 -5.57 5.27
N LEU A 146 -1.65 -5.68 6.14
CA LEU A 146 -1.85 -5.87 7.57
C LEU A 146 -1.22 -4.70 8.30
N GLY A 147 -1.94 -4.17 9.28
CA GLY A 147 -1.48 -3.00 10.00
C GLY A 147 -1.83 -3.02 11.49
N LYS A 148 -1.22 -2.08 12.19
CA LYS A 148 -1.45 -1.79 13.60
C LYS A 148 -1.69 -0.31 13.78
N ARG A 149 -2.70 0.04 14.58
CA ARG A 149 -2.95 1.40 15.04
C ARG A 149 -2.35 1.61 16.43
N PHE A 150 -1.83 2.80 16.64
CA PHE A 150 -1.31 3.27 17.93
C PHE A 150 -2.04 4.55 18.28
N MET A 151 -2.61 4.60 19.48
CA MET A 151 -3.29 5.79 19.97
C MET A 151 -2.26 6.86 20.33
N LEU A 152 -2.45 8.05 19.79
CA LEU A 152 -1.69 9.24 20.14
C LEU A 152 -2.49 10.10 21.13
N LYS A 153 -1.88 11.18 21.59
CA LYS A 153 -2.59 12.21 22.36
C LYS A 153 -3.73 12.79 21.49
N ASN A 154 -4.81 13.24 22.12
CA ASN A 154 -5.98 13.84 21.46
C ASN A 154 -6.81 12.89 20.57
N ASN A 155 -6.81 11.58 20.84
CA ASN A 155 -7.57 10.55 20.10
C ASN A 155 -7.18 10.38 18.64
N HIS A 156 -6.07 10.94 18.19
CA HIS A 156 -5.54 10.65 16.88
C HIS A 156 -4.83 9.29 16.86
N LEU A 157 -4.74 8.68 15.68
CA LEU A 157 -4.13 7.37 15.53
C LEU A 157 -2.94 7.43 14.57
N LEU A 158 -1.86 6.80 14.98
CA LEU A 158 -0.75 6.47 14.09
C LEU A 158 -0.98 5.05 13.54
N ASN A 159 -0.95 4.91 12.22
CA ASN A 159 -1.11 3.63 11.54
C ASN A 159 0.25 3.21 10.98
N VAL A 160 0.63 1.96 11.24
CA VAL A 160 1.79 1.33 10.60
C VAL A 160 1.28 0.09 9.91
N LYS A 161 1.54 -0.04 8.60
CA LYS A 161 1.06 -1.17 7.81
C LYS A 161 2.13 -1.66 6.83
N ILE A 162 2.12 -2.96 6.58
CA ILE A 162 2.88 -3.62 5.54
C ILE A 162 1.90 -4.29 4.58
N GLY A 163 2.15 -4.20 3.29
CA GLY A 163 1.25 -4.76 2.30
C GLY A 163 1.90 -5.00 0.95
N ALA A 164 1.07 -5.49 0.05
CA ALA A 164 1.39 -5.65 -1.35
C ALA A 164 0.25 -5.06 -2.19
N ASP A 165 0.59 -4.30 -3.20
CA ASP A 165 -0.33 -3.86 -4.23
C ASP A 165 -0.09 -4.70 -5.49
N PHE A 166 -1.13 -5.02 -6.21
CA PHE A 166 -1.09 -5.67 -7.50
C PHE A 166 -1.74 -4.74 -8.51
N ALA A 167 -0.98 -4.33 -9.51
CA ALA A 167 -1.47 -3.53 -10.60
C ALA A 167 -1.26 -4.28 -11.92
N ARG A 168 -2.29 -4.36 -12.74
CA ARG A 168 -2.26 -5.04 -14.03
C ARG A 168 -2.84 -4.16 -15.13
N GLY A 169 -1.98 -3.80 -16.07
CA GLY A 169 -2.35 -3.28 -17.36
C GLY A 169 -2.53 -4.40 -18.41
N PRO A 170 -2.79 -4.06 -19.68
CA PRO A 170 -2.97 -5.04 -20.75
C PRO A 170 -1.78 -5.98 -20.94
N TRP A 171 -0.57 -5.49 -20.76
CA TRP A 171 0.67 -6.22 -21.08
C TRP A 171 1.57 -6.51 -19.89
N HIS A 172 1.46 -5.75 -18.80
CA HIS A 172 2.34 -5.85 -17.65
C HIS A 172 1.56 -6.02 -16.36
N ALA A 173 2.12 -6.82 -15.47
CA ALA A 173 1.66 -6.95 -14.09
C ALA A 173 2.80 -6.55 -13.15
N TYR A 174 2.48 -5.81 -12.09
CA TYR A 174 3.42 -5.34 -11.10
C TYR A 174 2.88 -5.59 -9.70
N MET A 175 3.74 -6.09 -8.81
CA MET A 175 3.35 -6.41 -7.42
C MET A 175 4.41 -5.89 -6.44
N PRO A 176 4.35 -4.60 -6.10
CA PRO A 176 5.24 -4.02 -5.10
C PRO A 176 4.83 -4.41 -3.68
N LEU A 177 5.82 -4.64 -2.85
CA LEU A 177 5.66 -4.67 -1.40
C LEU A 177 5.87 -3.25 -0.85
N TYR A 178 5.13 -2.88 0.19
CA TYR A 178 5.30 -1.58 0.81
C TYR A 178 5.22 -1.63 2.33
N LEU A 179 5.90 -0.68 2.95
CA LEU A 179 5.74 -0.29 4.35
C LEU A 179 5.14 1.11 4.39
N SER A 180 4.10 1.32 5.16
CA SER A 180 3.43 2.62 5.25
C SER A 180 3.29 3.06 6.70
N VAL A 181 3.48 4.36 6.91
CA VAL A 181 3.22 5.04 8.17
C VAL A 181 2.25 6.17 7.91
N GLY A 182 1.14 6.19 8.62
CA GLY A 182 0.05 7.15 8.41
C GLY A 182 -0.48 7.73 9.70
N TYR A 183 -1.11 8.89 9.54
CA TYR A 183 -1.79 9.63 10.60
C TYR A 183 -3.28 9.69 10.27
N GLN A 184 -4.11 9.38 11.27
CA GLN A 184 -5.57 9.32 11.15
C GLN A 184 -6.21 10.31 12.13
N PHE A 185 -7.16 11.12 11.62
CA PHE A 185 -7.87 12.18 12.34
C PHE A 185 -9.32 12.31 11.89
#